data_afcd66d264dd6e097f4f115b37428a1f
#
_entry.id   afcd66d264dd6e097f4f115b37428a1f
#
_cell.length_a   1.000
_cell.length_b   1.000
_cell.length_c   1.000
_cell.angle_alpha   90.00
_cell.angle_beta   90.00
_cell.angle_gamma   90.00
#
_symmetry.space_group_name_H-M   'P 1'
#
loop_
_entity.id
_entity.type
_entity.pdbx_description
1 polymer ?
#
loop_
_entity_poly.entity_id
_entity_poly.type
_entity_poly.pdbx_seq_one_letter_code
_entity_poly.pdbx_strand_id
1 'polypeptide(L)'
;MNIDVLRALPIALVPQWVVWQSVVRENKPKPDKVPFSAVTGQAASVSDRKTWATFDQAAQAYKTRRYAGMGFVLTDDLNMVGIDLDYSISDGKAFSWAQEIITRCASYTELSQSGKGLHIL
;
A
#
# COMPACT_ATOMS: atom_id res chain seq x y z
N MET A 1 1.85 -7.56 -6.54
CA MET A 1 2.43 -7.30 -5.19
C MET A 1 3.35 -8.45 -4.82
N ASN A 2 4.56 -8.14 -4.45
CA ASN A 2 5.54 -9.15 -4.06
C ASN A 2 5.57 -9.27 -2.53
N ILE A 3 4.91 -10.30 -2.00
CA ILE A 3 4.78 -10.53 -0.56
C ILE A 3 6.14 -10.83 0.08
N ASP A 4 7.03 -11.53 -0.59
CA ASP A 4 8.34 -11.88 -0.03
C ASP A 4 9.22 -10.65 0.16
N VAL A 5 9.17 -9.69 -0.78
CA VAL A 5 9.87 -8.42 -0.63
C VAL A 5 9.32 -7.61 0.54
N LEU A 6 7.99 -7.53 0.65
CA LEU A 6 7.34 -6.81 1.76
C LEU A 6 7.66 -7.45 3.11
N ARG A 7 7.70 -8.78 3.17
CA ARG A 7 8.03 -9.52 4.41
C ARG A 7 9.42 -9.17 4.95
N ALA A 8 10.34 -8.85 4.07
CA ALA A 8 11.70 -8.48 4.46
C ALA A 8 11.82 -7.06 5.02
N LEU A 9 10.78 -6.23 4.88
CA LEU A 9 10.80 -4.85 5.37
C LEU A 9 10.51 -4.79 6.88
N PRO A 10 11.08 -3.80 7.60
CA PRO A 10 10.81 -3.64 9.04
C PRO A 10 9.31 -3.48 9.36
N ILE A 11 8.54 -2.86 8.47
CA ILE A 11 7.10 -2.67 8.69
C ILE A 11 6.32 -3.99 8.74
N ALA A 12 6.88 -5.09 8.24
CA ALA A 12 6.24 -6.40 8.36
C ALA A 12 6.12 -6.86 9.82
N LEU A 13 6.92 -6.31 10.73
CA LEU A 13 6.86 -6.62 12.16
C LEU A 13 5.82 -5.78 12.92
N VAL A 14 5.26 -4.77 12.28
CA VAL A 14 4.30 -3.85 12.91
C VAL A 14 2.88 -4.26 12.54
N PRO A 15 1.97 -4.50 13.52
CA PRO A 15 0.62 -5.00 13.24
C PRO A 15 -0.34 -3.88 12.81
N GLN A 16 -0.02 -3.21 11.71
CA GLN A 16 -0.81 -2.08 11.17
C GLN A 16 -1.19 -2.32 9.71
N TRP A 17 -1.51 -3.57 9.37
CA TRP A 17 -1.84 -3.95 8.01
C TRP A 17 -3.35 -4.09 7.80
N VAL A 18 -3.78 -3.73 6.61
CA VAL A 18 -5.14 -3.94 6.11
C VAL A 18 -5.05 -4.60 4.73
N VAL A 19 -6.15 -5.14 4.27
CA VAL A 19 -6.33 -5.51 2.86
C VAL A 19 -7.28 -4.50 2.23
N TRP A 20 -7.29 -4.38 0.92
CA TRP A 20 -8.16 -3.43 0.24
C TRP A 20 -8.73 -4.00 -1.04
N GLN A 21 -9.85 -3.44 -1.45
CA GLN A 21 -10.51 -3.72 -2.71
C GLN A 21 -10.73 -2.45 -3.50
N SER A 22 -10.77 -2.60 -4.81
CA SER A 22 -11.11 -1.52 -5.72
C SER A 22 -12.63 -1.52 -5.92
N VAL A 23 -13.28 -0.42 -5.58
CA VAL A 23 -14.73 -0.28 -5.68
C VAL A 23 -15.09 0.82 -6.67
N VAL A 24 -15.82 0.47 -7.71
CA VAL A 24 -16.29 1.43 -8.72
C VAL A 24 -17.52 2.16 -8.17
N ARG A 25 -17.48 3.50 -8.21
CA ARG A 25 -18.58 4.36 -7.79
C ARG A 25 -19.17 5.07 -9.02
N GLU A 26 -20.50 5.17 -9.10
CA GLU A 26 -21.18 5.76 -10.24
C GLU A 26 -20.77 7.22 -10.53
N ASN A 27 -20.46 7.99 -9.47
CA ASN A 27 -20.17 9.41 -9.60
C ASN A 27 -18.68 9.74 -9.64
N LYS A 28 -17.81 8.75 -9.76
CA LYS A 28 -16.35 8.96 -9.77
C LYS A 28 -15.69 8.33 -10.98
N PRO A 29 -14.77 9.05 -11.65
CA PRO A 29 -14.07 8.51 -12.82
C PRO A 29 -13.05 7.43 -12.46
N LYS A 30 -12.60 7.36 -11.20
CA LYS A 30 -11.63 6.37 -10.72
C LYS A 30 -12.25 5.52 -9.61
N PRO A 31 -11.92 4.20 -9.56
CA PRO A 31 -12.33 3.37 -8.43
C PRO A 31 -11.73 3.87 -7.12
N ASP A 32 -12.49 3.69 -6.05
CA ASP A 32 -11.99 3.92 -4.70
C ASP A 32 -11.27 2.67 -4.18
N LYS A 33 -10.19 2.86 -3.44
CA LYS A 33 -9.56 1.80 -2.67
C LYS A 33 -10.20 1.77 -1.30
N VAL A 34 -10.93 0.70 -1.01
CA VAL A 34 -11.66 0.54 0.24
C VAL A 34 -10.92 -0.46 1.12
N PRO A 35 -10.49 -0.07 2.34
CA PRO A 35 -9.81 -0.98 3.23
C PRO A 35 -10.76 -1.92 3.96
N PHE A 36 -10.30 -3.14 4.20
CA PHE A 36 -11.01 -4.17 4.95
C PHE A 36 -10.10 -4.79 5.99
N SER A 37 -10.70 -5.24 7.10
CA SER A 37 -10.00 -6.01 8.11
C SER A 37 -9.64 -7.38 7.56
N ALA A 38 -8.38 -7.75 7.65
CA ALA A 38 -7.92 -9.08 7.27
C ALA A 38 -8.49 -10.17 8.19
N VAL A 39 -8.89 -9.82 9.40
CA VAL A 39 -9.41 -10.76 10.40
C VAL A 39 -10.92 -10.97 10.24
N THR A 40 -11.68 -9.89 10.15
CA THR A 40 -13.15 -9.96 10.14
C THR A 40 -13.76 -9.92 8.74
N GLY A 41 -13.04 -9.39 7.75
CA GLY A 41 -13.59 -9.17 6.42
C GLY A 41 -14.51 -7.96 6.32
N GLN A 42 -14.72 -7.25 7.42
CA GLN A 42 -15.55 -6.04 7.46
C GLN A 42 -14.71 -4.80 7.15
N ALA A 43 -15.37 -3.67 6.93
CA ALA A 43 -14.69 -2.43 6.62
C ALA A 43 -13.67 -2.07 7.70
N ALA A 44 -12.48 -1.64 7.27
CA ALA A 44 -11.43 -1.15 8.15
C ALA A 44 -11.36 0.38 8.07
N SER A 45 -10.71 0.98 9.08
CA SER A 45 -10.47 2.42 9.12
C SER A 45 -9.00 2.70 9.44
N VAL A 46 -8.42 3.68 8.74
CA VAL A 46 -7.05 4.13 9.01
C VAL A 46 -6.93 4.86 10.34
N SER A 47 -8.03 5.16 10.99
CA SER A 47 -8.08 5.81 12.31
C SER A 47 -8.50 4.88 13.44
N ASP A 48 -8.78 3.61 13.17
CA ASP A 48 -9.20 2.63 14.16
C ASP A 48 -8.28 1.41 14.18
N ARG A 49 -7.39 1.35 15.17
CA ARG A 49 -6.40 0.28 15.35
C ARG A 49 -7.02 -1.11 15.47
N LYS A 50 -8.27 -1.21 15.94
CA LYS A 50 -8.98 -2.48 16.09
C LYS A 50 -9.24 -3.16 14.76
N THR A 51 -9.20 -2.42 13.66
CA THR A 51 -9.45 -2.94 12.31
C THR A 51 -8.17 -3.37 11.59
N TRP A 52 -7.00 -3.16 12.21
CA TRP A 52 -5.71 -3.53 11.61
C TRP A 52 -5.30 -4.94 12.02
N ALA A 53 -4.37 -5.50 11.28
CA ALA A 53 -3.93 -6.88 11.46
C ALA A 53 -2.41 -6.98 11.33
N THR A 54 -1.88 -8.16 11.64
CA THR A 54 -0.48 -8.47 11.40
C THR A 54 -0.23 -8.64 9.90
N PHE A 55 1.04 -8.55 9.51
CA PHE A 55 1.44 -8.83 8.13
C PHE A 55 0.96 -10.21 7.67
N ASP A 56 1.17 -11.24 8.50
CA ASP A 56 0.79 -12.61 8.12
C ASP A 56 -0.72 -12.76 7.94
N GLN A 57 -1.53 -12.15 8.81
CA GLN A 57 -2.98 -12.16 8.67
C GLN A 57 -3.42 -11.47 7.36
N ALA A 58 -2.82 -10.33 7.04
CA ALA A 58 -3.12 -9.62 5.81
C ALA A 58 -2.68 -10.40 4.57
N ALA A 59 -1.49 -10.99 4.60
CA ALA A 59 -0.98 -11.81 3.50
C ALA A 59 -1.87 -13.02 3.25
N GLN A 60 -2.32 -13.69 4.31
CA GLN A 60 -3.22 -14.84 4.20
C GLN A 60 -4.57 -14.43 3.61
N ALA A 61 -5.16 -13.34 4.07
CA ALA A 61 -6.42 -12.84 3.54
C ALA A 61 -6.29 -12.44 2.06
N TYR A 62 -5.20 -11.79 1.71
CA TYR A 62 -4.91 -11.41 0.33
C TYR A 62 -4.88 -12.63 -0.60
N LYS A 63 -4.21 -13.71 -0.18
CA LYS A 63 -4.08 -14.92 -0.98
C LYS A 63 -5.39 -15.71 -1.08
N THR A 64 -6.13 -15.83 0.01
CA THR A 64 -7.29 -16.73 0.10
C THR A 64 -8.60 -16.06 -0.29
N ARG A 65 -8.77 -14.78 0.00
CA ARG A 65 -10.01 -14.02 -0.25
C ARG A 65 -9.92 -13.12 -1.47
N ARG A 66 -8.81 -13.14 -2.19
CA ARG A 66 -8.60 -12.41 -3.44
C ARG A 66 -8.83 -10.90 -3.34
N TYR A 67 -8.35 -10.28 -2.27
CA TYR A 67 -8.31 -8.83 -2.21
C TYR A 67 -7.36 -8.28 -3.29
N ALA A 68 -7.59 -7.03 -3.69
CA ALA A 68 -6.75 -6.38 -4.70
C ALA A 68 -5.33 -6.10 -4.21
N GLY A 69 -5.17 -5.89 -2.91
CA GLY A 69 -3.85 -5.66 -2.33
C GLY A 69 -3.87 -5.59 -0.82
N MET A 70 -2.67 -5.35 -0.28
CA MET A 70 -2.44 -5.10 1.14
C MET A 70 -2.04 -3.64 1.32
N GLY A 71 -2.37 -3.05 2.46
CA GLY A 71 -1.99 -1.70 2.82
C GLY A 71 -1.41 -1.64 4.21
N PHE A 72 -0.48 -0.72 4.43
CA PHE A 72 0.09 -0.45 5.74
C PHE A 72 -0.38 0.92 6.21
N VAL A 73 -0.92 0.98 7.43
CA VAL A 73 -1.40 2.24 7.99
C VAL A 73 -0.24 2.98 8.64
N LEU A 74 0.09 4.15 8.08
CA LEU A 74 1.13 5.00 8.63
C LEU A 74 0.59 5.81 9.79
N THR A 75 1.30 5.79 10.91
CA THR A 75 0.95 6.56 12.10
C THR A 75 2.16 7.39 12.55
N ASP A 76 1.89 8.48 13.26
CA ASP A 76 2.94 9.43 13.68
C ASP A 76 4.00 8.80 14.58
N ASP A 77 3.61 7.82 15.39
CA ASP A 77 4.51 7.14 16.32
C ASP A 77 5.59 6.28 15.65
N LEU A 78 5.47 6.00 14.36
CA LEU A 78 6.44 5.18 13.64
C LEU A 78 7.60 5.98 13.05
N ASN A 79 7.55 7.30 13.08
CA ASN A 79 8.56 8.17 12.44
C ASN A 79 8.82 7.80 10.97
N MET A 80 7.77 7.41 10.25
CA MET A 80 7.84 7.03 8.84
C MET A 80 7.01 7.97 8.00
N VAL A 81 7.48 8.22 6.78
CA VAL A 81 6.78 9.05 5.79
C VAL A 81 6.61 8.24 4.51
N GLY A 82 5.40 8.24 3.97
CA GLY A 82 5.15 7.73 2.63
C GLY A 82 5.21 8.88 1.63
N ILE A 83 5.91 8.68 0.52
CA ILE A 83 6.00 9.66 -0.57
C ILE A 83 5.29 9.09 -1.78
N ASP A 84 4.34 9.86 -2.32
CA ASP A 84 3.58 9.49 -3.50
C ASP A 84 4.00 10.40 -4.67
N LEU A 85 4.51 9.78 -5.74
CA LEU A 85 4.97 10.49 -6.93
C LEU A 85 4.03 10.16 -8.09
N ASP A 86 3.03 10.99 -8.29
CA ASP A 86 2.05 10.81 -9.35
C ASP A 86 2.65 11.14 -10.72
N TYR A 87 2.19 10.41 -11.76
CA TYR A 87 2.61 10.63 -13.14
C TYR A 87 4.13 10.66 -13.32
N SER A 88 4.81 9.79 -12.58
CA SER A 88 6.28 9.74 -12.56
C SER A 88 6.88 8.69 -13.50
N ILE A 89 6.02 7.85 -14.10
CA ILE A 89 6.42 6.73 -14.95
C ILE A 89 5.85 6.89 -16.35
N SER A 90 6.68 6.64 -17.37
CA SER A 90 6.28 6.52 -18.76
C SER A 90 7.02 5.35 -19.39
N ASP A 91 6.30 4.48 -20.13
CA ASP A 91 6.86 3.29 -20.79
C ASP A 91 7.69 2.40 -19.85
N GLY A 92 7.23 2.24 -18.61
CA GLY A 92 7.88 1.42 -17.60
C GLY A 92 9.15 2.02 -16.99
N LYS A 93 9.46 3.27 -17.31
CA LYS A 93 10.64 3.97 -16.80
C LYS A 93 10.25 5.23 -16.03
N ALA A 94 10.94 5.46 -14.91
CA ALA A 94 10.77 6.69 -14.15
C ALA A 94 11.34 7.89 -14.92
N PHE A 95 10.60 9.01 -14.90
CA PHE A 95 11.16 10.27 -15.37
C PHE A 95 12.39 10.65 -14.55
N SER A 96 13.30 11.42 -15.14
CA SER A 96 14.57 11.78 -14.48
C SER A 96 14.37 12.47 -13.13
N TRP A 97 13.34 13.32 -12.99
CA TRP A 97 13.05 13.98 -11.71
C TRP A 97 12.62 12.99 -10.63
N ALA A 98 11.83 11.97 -11.00
CA ALA A 98 11.40 10.93 -10.07
C ALA A 98 12.57 10.02 -9.69
N GLN A 99 13.41 9.65 -10.64
CA GLN A 99 14.59 8.83 -10.39
C GLN A 99 15.56 9.52 -9.42
N GLU A 100 15.70 10.84 -9.50
CA GLU A 100 16.52 11.60 -8.56
C GLU A 100 15.99 11.50 -7.14
N ILE A 101 14.66 11.63 -6.96
CA ILE A 101 14.02 11.50 -5.64
C ILE A 101 14.22 10.10 -5.09
N ILE A 102 14.01 9.05 -5.89
CA ILE A 102 14.23 7.66 -5.50
C ILE A 102 15.66 7.45 -4.99
N THR A 103 16.64 7.97 -5.74
CA THR A 103 18.05 7.84 -5.40
C THR A 103 18.39 8.54 -4.08
N ARG A 104 17.83 9.74 -3.86
CA ARG A 104 18.06 10.49 -2.61
C ARG A 104 17.41 9.84 -1.40
N CYS A 105 16.20 9.28 -1.57
CA CYS A 105 15.51 8.61 -0.46
C CYS A 105 16.18 7.29 -0.09
N ALA A 106 16.77 6.59 -1.06
CA ALA A 106 17.45 5.30 -0.88
C ALA A 106 16.61 4.32 -0.03
N SER A 107 15.29 4.27 -0.28
CA SER A 107 14.35 3.49 0.50
C SER A 107 13.49 2.62 -0.39
N TYR A 108 12.66 1.76 0.24
CA TYR A 108 11.74 0.92 -0.51
C TYR A 108 10.85 1.74 -1.42
N THR A 109 10.79 1.34 -2.68
CA THR A 109 10.00 2.03 -3.71
C THR A 109 9.20 1.01 -4.50
N GLU A 110 7.94 1.33 -4.79
CA GLU A 110 7.06 0.47 -5.58
C GLU A 110 6.29 1.27 -6.61
N LEU A 111 5.83 0.58 -7.67
CA LEU A 111 4.90 1.17 -8.62
C LEU A 111 3.53 1.35 -7.98
N SER A 112 2.85 2.45 -8.30
CA SER A 112 1.45 2.63 -7.95
C SER A 112 0.60 1.61 -8.70
N GLN A 113 -0.64 1.41 -8.26
CA GLN A 113 -1.54 0.45 -8.89
C GLN A 113 -1.77 0.76 -10.37
N SER A 114 -1.85 2.03 -10.75
CA SER A 114 -2.04 2.43 -12.15
C SER A 114 -0.82 2.18 -13.03
N GLY A 115 0.35 1.97 -12.43
CA GLY A 115 1.63 1.87 -13.13
C GLY A 115 2.20 3.21 -13.60
N LYS A 116 1.54 4.33 -13.27
CA LYS A 116 1.95 5.67 -13.72
C LYS A 116 2.67 6.48 -12.65
N GLY A 117 2.68 5.99 -11.43
CA GLY A 117 3.31 6.66 -10.31
C GLY A 117 4.16 5.72 -9.47
N LEU A 118 4.77 6.27 -8.42
CA LEU A 118 5.66 5.57 -7.50
C LEU A 118 5.29 5.90 -6.06
N HIS A 119 5.45 4.90 -5.19
CA HIS A 119 5.35 5.07 -3.74
C HIS A 119 6.69 4.77 -3.10
N ILE A 120 7.18 5.67 -2.24
CA ILE A 120 8.43 5.52 -1.50
C ILE A 120 8.11 5.52 -0.01
N LEU A 121 8.67 4.58 0.72
CA LEU A 121 8.52 4.49 2.17
C LEU A 121 9.80 4.87 2.91
#